data_c006ea04ad64aad858e198eab0850cbb
#
_entry.id   c006ea04ad64aad858e198eab0850cbb
#
_cell.length_a   1.000
_cell.length_b   1.000
_cell.length_c   1.000
_cell.angle_alpha   90.00
_cell.angle_beta   90.00
_cell.angle_gamma   90.00
#
_symmetry.space_group_name_H-M   'P 1'
#
loop_
_entity.id
_entity.type
_entity.pdbx_description
1 polymer ?
#
loop_
_entity_poly.entity_id
_entity_poly.type
_entity_poly.pdbx_seq_one_letter_code
_entity_poly.pdbx_strand_id
1 'polypeptide(L)'
;MASWSHLAQRFVGALRPGRPDPADLEWVRSVLEPPELALWERLPAHDQRHTVEVARQVESRLADTTHAGDTRWPAAALLHDVGKLASGLSVYGRVVATLVGMAGGWRLSAWEERRGFPRRISQYLRHGEIGADMIRMAGGREEVAAWSFAHHDRSRLDMVFPASVVVALVESDGD
;
A
#
# COMPACT_ATOMS: atom_id res chain seq x y z
N MET A 1 -10.71 -9.20 -8.72
CA MET A 1 -10.28 -10.50 -8.08
C MET A 1 -8.81 -10.66 -8.38
N ALA A 2 -7.96 -10.62 -7.36
CA ALA A 2 -6.54 -10.85 -7.54
C ALA A 2 -6.31 -12.23 -8.18
N SER A 3 -5.64 -12.25 -9.32
CA SER A 3 -5.29 -13.50 -10.01
C SER A 3 -4.22 -14.23 -9.22
N TRP A 4 -4.28 -15.57 -9.14
CA TRP A 4 -3.26 -16.42 -8.50
C TRP A 4 -1.85 -16.14 -9.04
N SER A 5 -1.74 -15.71 -10.31
CA SER A 5 -0.46 -15.34 -10.92
C SER A 5 0.13 -14.07 -10.29
N HIS A 6 -0.68 -13.07 -9.96
CA HIS A 6 -0.23 -11.85 -9.28
C HIS A 6 0.21 -12.13 -7.84
N LEU A 7 -0.53 -12.95 -7.10
CA LEU A 7 -0.13 -13.38 -5.75
C LEU A 7 1.22 -14.12 -5.77
N ALA A 8 1.43 -15.00 -6.75
CA ALA A 8 2.69 -15.71 -6.92
C ALA A 8 3.85 -14.77 -7.28
N GLN A 9 3.63 -13.81 -8.18
CA GLN A 9 4.66 -12.82 -8.56
C GLN A 9 5.03 -11.91 -7.37
N ARG A 10 4.05 -11.40 -6.63
CA ARG A 10 4.30 -10.60 -5.40
C ARG A 10 5.05 -11.42 -4.35
N PHE A 11 4.71 -12.70 -4.18
CA PHE A 11 5.43 -13.59 -3.27
C PHE A 11 6.89 -13.80 -3.69
N VAL A 12 7.14 -14.12 -4.96
CA VAL A 12 8.50 -14.29 -5.50
C VAL A 12 9.30 -12.98 -5.41
N GLY A 13 8.68 -11.84 -5.72
CA GLY A 13 9.29 -10.52 -5.56
C GLY A 13 9.67 -10.20 -4.11
N ALA A 14 8.83 -10.60 -3.15
CA ALA A 14 9.09 -10.42 -1.72
C ALA A 14 10.26 -11.27 -1.19
N LEU A 15 10.59 -12.38 -1.86
CA LEU A 15 11.72 -13.24 -1.50
C LEU A 15 13.06 -12.74 -2.05
N ARG A 16 13.08 -11.79 -2.98
CA ARG A 16 14.34 -11.19 -3.47
C ARG A 16 15.01 -10.39 -2.36
N PRO A 17 16.31 -10.62 -2.07
CA PRO A 17 17.04 -9.83 -1.09
C PRO A 17 17.38 -8.43 -1.66
N GLY A 18 17.63 -7.46 -0.77
CA GLY A 18 18.13 -6.14 -1.12
C GLY A 18 17.14 -5.01 -0.82
N ARG A 19 17.67 -3.79 -0.74
CA ARG A 19 16.93 -2.53 -0.62
C ARG A 19 16.62 -1.97 -2.02
N PRO A 20 15.75 -0.94 -2.13
CA PRO A 20 15.64 -0.17 -3.35
C PRO A 20 16.99 0.39 -3.81
N ASP A 21 17.11 0.67 -5.09
CA ASP A 21 18.31 1.27 -5.69
C ASP A 21 18.60 2.64 -5.04
N PRO A 22 19.87 3.07 -4.89
CA PRO A 22 20.19 4.41 -4.40
C PRO A 22 19.49 5.53 -5.15
N ALA A 23 19.36 5.44 -6.48
CA ALA A 23 18.62 6.40 -7.27
C ALA A 23 17.12 6.46 -6.92
N ASP A 24 16.51 5.30 -6.63
CA ASP A 24 15.13 5.24 -6.19
C ASP A 24 14.96 5.82 -4.78
N LEU A 25 15.91 5.60 -3.88
CA LEU A 25 15.86 6.20 -2.55
C LEU A 25 15.95 7.73 -2.60
N GLU A 26 16.75 8.27 -3.50
CA GLU A 26 16.86 9.72 -3.71
C GLU A 26 15.54 10.28 -4.28
N TRP A 27 14.96 9.61 -5.25
CA TRP A 27 13.66 9.97 -5.82
C TRP A 27 12.53 9.89 -4.76
N VAL A 28 12.46 8.85 -3.96
CA VAL A 28 11.47 8.74 -2.86
C VAL A 28 11.56 9.94 -1.92
N ARG A 29 12.78 10.40 -1.58
CA ARG A 29 12.99 11.61 -0.77
C ARG A 29 12.51 12.89 -1.45
N SER A 30 12.49 12.93 -2.78
CA SER A 30 11.95 14.08 -3.52
C SER A 30 10.42 14.06 -3.63
N VAL A 31 9.80 12.90 -3.47
CA VAL A 31 8.34 12.70 -3.58
C VAL A 31 7.63 12.82 -2.24
N LEU A 32 8.19 12.22 -1.19
CA LEU A 32 7.57 12.16 0.14
C LEU A 32 7.90 13.38 0.98
N GLU A 33 6.90 13.88 1.71
CA GLU A 33 7.12 14.85 2.79
C GLU A 33 7.84 14.18 3.98
N PRO A 34 8.54 14.94 4.84
CA PRO A 34 9.31 14.36 5.94
C PRO A 34 8.55 13.36 6.83
N PRO A 35 7.29 13.62 7.26
CA PRO A 35 6.55 12.65 8.06
C PRO A 35 6.16 11.39 7.28
N GLU A 36 5.90 11.51 5.99
CA GLU A 36 5.58 10.41 5.09
C GLU A 36 6.83 9.53 4.85
N LEU A 37 7.98 10.16 4.63
CA LEU A 37 9.26 9.47 4.48
C LEU A 37 9.61 8.67 5.73
N ALA A 38 9.42 9.25 6.91
CA ALA A 38 9.67 8.56 8.18
C ALA A 38 8.79 7.30 8.36
N LEU A 39 7.57 7.31 7.84
CA LEU A 39 6.70 6.13 7.81
C LEU A 39 7.17 5.10 6.79
N TRP A 40 7.51 5.55 5.57
CA TRP A 40 7.94 4.67 4.50
C TRP A 40 9.27 3.94 4.84
N GLU A 41 10.20 4.61 5.48
CA GLU A 41 11.48 4.02 5.90
C GLU A 41 11.33 2.86 6.91
N ARG A 42 10.18 2.77 7.59
CA ARG A 42 9.85 1.65 8.49
C ARG A 42 9.39 0.40 7.75
N LEU A 43 9.05 0.50 6.48
CA LEU A 43 8.65 -0.66 5.68
C LEU A 43 9.82 -1.64 5.52
N PRO A 44 9.56 -2.95 5.52
CA PRO A 44 10.56 -3.94 5.13
C PRO A 44 11.08 -3.69 3.70
N ALA A 45 12.32 -4.06 3.43
CA ALA A 45 12.97 -3.79 2.15
C ALA A 45 12.18 -4.31 0.92
N HIS A 46 11.48 -5.43 1.05
CA HIS A 46 10.65 -5.96 -0.03
C HIS A 46 9.39 -5.10 -0.28
N ASP A 47 8.76 -4.57 0.78
CA ASP A 47 7.63 -3.65 0.64
C ASP A 47 8.12 -2.31 0.05
N GLN A 48 9.28 -1.81 0.48
CA GLN A 48 9.88 -0.59 -0.09
C GLN A 48 10.10 -0.74 -1.60
N ARG A 49 10.68 -1.85 -2.06
CA ARG A 49 10.86 -2.09 -3.51
C ARG A 49 9.55 -2.14 -4.27
N HIS A 50 8.57 -2.88 -3.73
CA HIS A 50 7.26 -3.00 -4.34
C HIS A 50 6.59 -1.63 -4.48
N THR A 51 6.54 -0.86 -3.40
CA THR A 51 5.87 0.46 -3.44
C THR A 51 6.60 1.45 -4.35
N VAL A 52 7.94 1.37 -4.48
CA VAL A 52 8.71 2.15 -5.46
C VAL A 52 8.31 1.77 -6.88
N GLU A 53 8.24 0.46 -7.18
CA GLU A 53 7.83 -0.02 -8.52
C GLU A 53 6.43 0.49 -8.90
N VAL A 54 5.47 0.35 -7.99
CA VAL A 54 4.10 0.86 -8.19
C VAL A 54 4.11 2.38 -8.39
N ALA A 55 4.81 3.13 -7.55
CA ALA A 55 4.82 4.59 -7.62
C ALA A 55 5.49 5.14 -8.89
N ARG A 56 6.53 4.49 -9.40
CA ARG A 56 7.14 4.80 -10.69
C ARG A 56 6.20 4.57 -11.85
N GLN A 57 5.41 3.49 -11.79
CA GLN A 57 4.38 3.25 -12.81
C GLN A 57 3.29 4.32 -12.77
N VAL A 58 2.85 4.73 -11.57
CA VAL A 58 1.88 5.83 -11.41
C VAL A 58 2.43 7.13 -12.02
N GLU A 59 3.66 7.51 -11.69
CA GLU A 59 4.31 8.69 -12.25
C GLU A 59 4.35 8.63 -13.79
N SER A 60 4.75 7.49 -14.36
CA SER A 60 4.81 7.28 -15.81
C SER A 60 3.43 7.35 -16.46
N ARG A 61 2.38 6.77 -15.86
CA ARG A 61 1.01 6.80 -16.40
C ARG A 61 0.39 8.19 -16.37
N LEU A 62 0.82 9.04 -15.44
CA LEU A 62 0.32 10.40 -15.29
C LEU A 62 1.13 11.44 -16.09
N ALA A 63 2.25 11.05 -16.71
CA ALA A 63 3.17 11.96 -17.39
C ALA A 63 2.51 12.82 -18.49
N ASP A 64 1.53 12.26 -19.21
CA ASP A 64 0.81 12.94 -20.31
C ASP A 64 -0.59 13.44 -19.86
N THR A 65 -0.81 13.58 -18.55
CA THR A 65 -2.09 14.07 -18.01
C THR A 65 -1.94 15.44 -17.34
N THR A 66 -3.05 16.04 -16.93
CA THR A 66 -3.06 17.29 -16.13
C THR A 66 -2.44 17.11 -14.73
N HIS A 67 -2.10 15.88 -14.34
CA HIS A 67 -1.48 15.54 -13.07
C HIS A 67 0.02 15.23 -13.19
N ALA A 68 0.64 15.53 -14.34
CA ALA A 68 2.07 15.38 -14.54
C ALA A 68 2.86 16.18 -13.50
N GLY A 69 3.82 15.55 -12.85
CA GLY A 69 4.65 16.18 -11.81
C GLY A 69 3.98 16.39 -10.45
N ASP A 70 2.72 15.96 -10.28
CA ASP A 70 2.03 16.03 -8.99
C ASP A 70 2.49 14.90 -8.06
N THR A 71 3.33 15.22 -7.08
CA THR A 71 3.94 14.26 -6.17
C THR A 71 2.96 13.55 -5.24
N ARG A 72 1.71 14.06 -5.08
CA ARG A 72 0.69 13.41 -4.22
C ARG A 72 0.39 11.99 -4.66
N TRP A 73 0.37 11.73 -5.95
CA TRP A 73 -0.04 10.45 -6.50
C TRP A 73 1.02 9.36 -6.40
N PRO A 74 2.28 9.59 -6.77
CA PRO A 74 3.34 8.63 -6.44
C PRO A 74 3.54 8.46 -4.92
N ALA A 75 3.32 9.51 -4.09
CA ALA A 75 3.35 9.35 -2.64
C ALA A 75 2.22 8.45 -2.12
N ALA A 76 1.02 8.58 -2.68
CA ALA A 76 -0.10 7.70 -2.37
C ALA A 76 0.26 6.23 -2.67
N ALA A 77 0.90 5.97 -3.80
CA ALA A 77 1.39 4.64 -4.16
C ALA A 77 2.54 4.15 -3.24
N LEU A 78 3.44 5.04 -2.80
CA LEU A 78 4.51 4.67 -1.87
C LEU A 78 3.99 4.24 -0.48
N LEU A 79 2.86 4.78 -0.04
CA LEU A 79 2.35 4.60 1.32
C LEU A 79 1.07 3.76 1.43
N HIS A 80 0.49 3.28 0.30
CA HIS A 80 -0.78 2.55 0.34
C HIS A 80 -0.77 1.35 1.30
N ASP A 81 0.37 0.69 1.41
CA ASP A 81 0.59 -0.53 2.18
C ASP A 81 1.18 -0.32 3.58
N VAL A 82 1.40 0.93 4.02
CA VAL A 82 2.10 1.24 5.28
C VAL A 82 1.41 0.63 6.51
N GLY A 83 0.11 0.46 6.49
CA GLY A 83 -0.65 -0.17 7.57
C GLY A 83 -0.31 -1.65 7.81
N LYS A 84 0.34 -2.33 6.85
CA LYS A 84 0.84 -3.70 7.04
C LYS A 84 1.86 -3.79 8.18
N LEU A 85 2.52 -2.67 8.53
CA LEU A 85 3.42 -2.58 9.68
C LEU A 85 2.75 -2.96 10.99
N ALA A 86 1.48 -2.58 11.20
CA ALA A 86 0.75 -2.86 12.43
C ALA A 86 0.57 -4.36 12.69
N SER A 87 0.41 -5.15 11.63
CA SER A 87 0.22 -6.60 11.75
C SER A 87 1.48 -7.33 12.21
N GLY A 88 2.66 -6.81 11.87
CA GLY A 88 3.96 -7.45 12.10
C GLY A 88 4.06 -8.86 11.52
N LEU A 89 3.25 -9.21 10.52
CA LEU A 89 3.28 -10.53 9.88
C LEU A 89 4.49 -10.65 8.93
N SER A 90 5.17 -11.80 8.98
CA SER A 90 6.14 -12.18 7.96
C SER A 90 5.44 -12.41 6.61
N VAL A 91 6.21 -12.52 5.52
CA VAL A 91 5.69 -12.80 4.16
C VAL A 91 4.77 -14.03 4.18
N TYR A 92 5.18 -15.11 4.83
CA TYR A 92 4.36 -16.33 4.97
C TYR A 92 3.08 -16.07 5.77
N GLY A 93 3.17 -15.29 6.85
CA GLY A 93 2.00 -14.92 7.66
C GLY A 93 0.99 -14.09 6.86
N ARG A 94 1.46 -13.24 5.94
CA ARG A 94 0.60 -12.45 5.03
C ARG A 94 -0.13 -13.34 4.02
N VAL A 95 0.53 -14.38 3.47
CA VAL A 95 -0.13 -15.37 2.61
C VAL A 95 -1.27 -16.07 3.36
N VAL A 96 -1.01 -16.53 4.58
CA VAL A 96 -2.04 -17.15 5.42
C VAL A 96 -3.18 -16.16 5.70
N ALA A 97 -2.86 -14.90 6.03
CA ALA A 97 -3.87 -13.88 6.28
C ALA A 97 -4.75 -13.62 5.05
N THR A 98 -4.15 -13.57 3.85
CA THR A 98 -4.89 -13.41 2.58
C THR A 98 -5.84 -14.59 2.35
N LEU A 99 -5.37 -15.84 2.51
CA LEU A 99 -6.21 -17.02 2.35
C LEU A 99 -7.37 -17.08 3.36
N VAL A 100 -7.09 -16.71 4.61
CA VAL A 100 -8.11 -16.60 5.66
C VAL A 100 -9.10 -15.50 5.32
N GLY A 101 -8.65 -14.35 4.81
CA GLY A 101 -9.52 -13.25 4.35
C GLY A 101 -10.45 -13.69 3.25
N MET A 102 -9.95 -14.43 2.26
CA MET A 102 -10.77 -14.97 1.17
C MET A 102 -11.83 -15.98 1.65
N ALA A 103 -11.53 -16.75 2.69
CA ALA A 103 -12.44 -17.76 3.24
C ALA A 103 -13.41 -17.20 4.30
N GLY A 104 -13.02 -16.19 5.06
CA GLY A 104 -13.71 -15.75 6.27
C GLY A 104 -14.54 -14.47 6.15
N GLY A 105 -14.26 -13.63 5.17
CA GLY A 105 -14.97 -12.39 4.91
C GLY A 105 -15.15 -11.51 6.17
N TRP A 106 -16.35 -10.94 6.33
CA TRP A 106 -16.74 -10.03 7.41
C TRP A 106 -16.60 -10.62 8.84
N ARG A 107 -16.59 -11.94 9.00
CA ARG A 107 -16.42 -12.59 10.31
C ARG A 107 -15.09 -12.30 10.98
N LEU A 108 -14.13 -11.80 10.22
CA LEU A 108 -12.79 -11.47 10.72
C LEU A 108 -12.75 -10.18 11.54
N SER A 109 -13.77 -9.31 11.45
CA SER A 109 -13.89 -8.14 12.32
C SER A 109 -13.92 -8.50 13.81
N ALA A 110 -14.53 -9.63 14.18
CA ALA A 110 -14.53 -10.14 15.55
C ALA A 110 -13.15 -10.57 16.07
N TRP A 111 -12.13 -10.68 15.19
CA TRP A 111 -10.77 -11.06 15.57
C TRP A 111 -9.94 -9.88 16.08
N GLU A 112 -10.42 -8.68 15.95
CA GLU A 112 -9.73 -7.47 16.43
C GLU A 112 -9.53 -7.49 17.97
N GLU A 113 -10.52 -7.98 18.71
CA GLU A 113 -10.48 -8.11 20.16
C GLU A 113 -9.64 -9.30 20.66
N ARG A 114 -9.26 -10.19 19.73
CA ARG A 114 -8.45 -11.36 20.04
C ARG A 114 -6.98 -10.97 20.27
N ARG A 115 -6.21 -11.87 20.90
CA ARG A 115 -4.76 -11.71 21.07
C ARG A 115 -3.99 -12.63 20.14
N GLY A 116 -2.73 -12.30 19.88
CA GLY A 116 -1.83 -13.14 19.08
C GLY A 116 -2.14 -13.15 17.60
N PHE A 117 -2.02 -14.31 16.96
CA PHE A 117 -2.09 -14.45 15.51
C PHE A 117 -3.44 -14.02 14.88
N PRO A 118 -4.62 -14.32 15.46
CA PRO A 118 -5.89 -13.84 14.91
C PRO A 118 -5.97 -12.31 14.84
N ARG A 119 -5.52 -11.58 15.88
CA ARG A 119 -5.47 -10.12 15.84
C ARG A 119 -4.56 -9.61 14.73
N ARG A 120 -3.40 -10.23 14.54
CA ARG A 120 -2.45 -9.86 13.48
C ARG A 120 -3.04 -10.06 12.08
N ILE A 121 -3.84 -11.12 11.87
CA ILE A 121 -4.60 -11.32 10.63
C ILE A 121 -5.61 -10.19 10.43
N SER A 122 -6.43 -9.88 11.45
CA SER A 122 -7.39 -8.77 11.38
C SER A 122 -6.72 -7.45 11.03
N GLN A 123 -5.61 -7.11 11.68
CA GLN A 123 -4.81 -5.92 11.38
C GLN A 123 -4.26 -5.91 9.94
N TYR A 124 -3.82 -7.07 9.44
CA TYR A 124 -3.36 -7.19 8.05
C TYR A 124 -4.49 -6.94 7.05
N LEU A 125 -5.66 -7.51 7.28
CA LEU A 125 -6.82 -7.33 6.40
C LEU A 125 -7.40 -5.91 6.42
N ARG A 126 -7.16 -5.17 7.51
CA ARG A 126 -7.56 -3.78 7.68
C ARG A 126 -6.41 -2.79 7.45
N HIS A 127 -5.33 -3.22 6.79
CA HIS A 127 -4.14 -2.37 6.66
C HIS A 127 -4.43 -1.04 5.94
N GLY A 128 -5.40 -0.99 5.04
CA GLY A 128 -5.80 0.26 4.38
C GLY A 128 -6.32 1.31 5.37
N GLU A 129 -7.23 0.92 6.27
CA GLU A 129 -7.75 1.79 7.34
C GLU A 129 -6.64 2.21 8.30
N ILE A 130 -5.87 1.23 8.78
CA ILE A 130 -4.77 1.46 9.72
C ILE A 130 -3.68 2.35 9.10
N GLY A 131 -3.37 2.14 7.82
CA GLY A 131 -2.41 2.95 7.08
C GLY A 131 -2.84 4.41 6.96
N ALA A 132 -4.11 4.64 6.64
CA ALA A 132 -4.67 5.98 6.59
C ALA A 132 -4.55 6.71 7.94
N ASP A 133 -4.88 6.03 9.03
CA ASP A 133 -4.75 6.60 10.37
C ASP A 133 -3.28 6.89 10.71
N MET A 134 -2.36 5.98 10.37
CA MET A 134 -0.92 6.19 10.58
C MET A 134 -0.40 7.42 9.81
N ILE A 135 -0.82 7.60 8.56
CA ILE A 135 -0.43 8.75 7.73
C ILE A 135 -0.96 10.05 8.33
N ARG A 136 -2.24 10.11 8.71
CA ARG A 136 -2.86 11.29 9.36
C ARG A 136 -2.20 11.64 10.68
N MET A 137 -1.97 10.64 11.53
CA MET A 137 -1.31 10.84 12.84
C MET A 137 0.13 11.32 12.70
N ALA A 138 0.82 10.95 11.63
CA ALA A 138 2.16 11.46 11.34
C ALA A 138 2.15 12.89 10.78
N GLY A 139 1.01 13.40 10.31
CA GLY A 139 0.90 14.70 9.65
C GLY A 139 1.18 14.64 8.14
N GLY A 140 0.99 13.48 7.52
CA GLY A 140 1.08 13.32 6.06
C GLY A 140 -0.14 13.89 5.33
N ARG A 141 -0.05 13.95 4.00
CA ARG A 141 -1.07 14.52 3.13
C ARG A 141 -2.37 13.72 3.17
N GLU A 142 -3.52 14.41 3.15
CA GLU A 142 -4.83 13.76 3.24
C GLU A 142 -5.13 12.89 2.00
N GLU A 143 -4.70 13.30 0.81
CA GLU A 143 -4.89 12.49 -0.41
C GLU A 143 -4.15 11.16 -0.33
N VAL A 144 -2.96 11.15 0.29
CA VAL A 144 -2.17 9.94 0.53
C VAL A 144 -2.88 9.01 1.53
N ALA A 145 -3.41 9.58 2.62
CA ALA A 145 -4.19 8.84 3.60
C ALA A 145 -5.50 8.29 3.01
N ALA A 146 -6.22 9.12 2.23
CA ALA A 146 -7.46 8.74 1.58
C ALA A 146 -7.24 7.58 0.59
N TRP A 147 -6.15 7.59 -0.18
CA TRP A 147 -5.80 6.46 -1.05
C TRP A 147 -5.53 5.19 -0.25
N SER A 148 -4.69 5.27 0.79
CA SER A 148 -4.44 4.11 1.66
C SER A 148 -5.73 3.50 2.20
N PHE A 149 -6.70 4.34 2.60
CA PHE A 149 -8.01 3.89 3.09
C PHE A 149 -8.84 3.17 2.02
N ALA A 150 -8.83 3.68 0.79
CA ALA A 150 -9.80 3.31 -0.25
C ALA A 150 -9.28 2.31 -1.28
N HIS A 151 -7.96 2.04 -1.37
CA HIS A 151 -7.35 1.30 -2.50
C HIS A 151 -7.93 -0.10 -2.74
N HIS A 152 -8.53 -0.74 -1.74
CA HIS A 152 -9.22 -2.02 -1.89
C HIS A 152 -10.73 -1.90 -2.14
N ASP A 153 -11.31 -0.71 -2.13
CA ASP A 153 -12.74 -0.48 -2.32
C ASP A 153 -13.00 0.50 -3.47
N ARG A 154 -13.20 -0.04 -4.67
CA ARG A 154 -13.45 0.75 -5.88
C ARG A 154 -14.63 1.72 -5.75
N SER A 155 -15.66 1.38 -4.97
CA SER A 155 -16.81 2.25 -4.78
C SER A 155 -16.49 3.57 -4.07
N ARG A 156 -15.40 3.62 -3.34
CA ARG A 156 -14.91 4.81 -2.63
C ARG A 156 -13.98 5.66 -3.49
N LEU A 157 -13.31 5.07 -4.47
CA LEU A 157 -12.30 5.75 -5.29
C LEU A 157 -12.91 6.80 -6.22
N ASP A 158 -13.97 6.46 -6.92
CA ASP A 158 -14.61 7.33 -7.92
C ASP A 158 -15.23 8.60 -7.33
N MET A 159 -15.45 8.64 -6.01
CA MET A 159 -16.02 9.79 -5.31
C MET A 159 -14.99 10.80 -4.83
N VAL A 160 -13.72 10.42 -4.73
CA VAL A 160 -12.69 11.20 -4.01
C VAL A 160 -11.53 11.61 -4.92
N PHE A 161 -11.27 10.86 -5.99
CA PHE A 161 -10.09 11.04 -6.84
C PHE A 161 -10.46 11.33 -8.29
N PRO A 162 -9.64 12.10 -9.03
CA PRO A 162 -9.79 12.26 -10.48
C PRO A 162 -9.70 10.91 -11.20
N ALA A 163 -10.55 10.70 -12.21
CA ALA A 163 -10.63 9.41 -12.91
C ALA A 163 -9.30 8.92 -13.47
N SER A 164 -8.47 9.80 -14.04
CA SER A 164 -7.14 9.44 -14.55
C SER A 164 -6.19 8.98 -13.44
N VAL A 165 -6.31 9.56 -12.25
CA VAL A 165 -5.53 9.17 -11.07
C VAL A 165 -5.97 7.80 -10.55
N VAL A 166 -7.28 7.55 -10.47
CA VAL A 166 -7.82 6.23 -10.09
C VAL A 166 -7.30 5.14 -11.01
N VAL A 167 -7.39 5.37 -12.33
CA VAL A 167 -6.88 4.41 -13.33
C VAL A 167 -5.38 4.16 -13.13
N ALA A 168 -4.58 5.23 -13.00
CA ALA A 168 -3.14 5.11 -12.83
C ALA A 168 -2.78 4.32 -11.57
N LEU A 169 -3.41 4.61 -10.44
CA LEU A 169 -3.14 3.97 -9.15
C LEU A 169 -3.58 2.49 -9.15
N VAL A 170 -4.80 2.20 -9.59
CA VAL A 170 -5.35 0.83 -9.60
C VAL A 170 -4.58 -0.08 -10.56
N GLU A 171 -4.29 0.39 -11.79
CA GLU A 171 -3.56 -0.42 -12.76
C GLU A 171 -2.08 -0.63 -12.40
N SER A 172 -1.50 0.26 -11.61
CA SER A 172 -0.11 0.15 -11.16
C SER A 172 0.05 -0.80 -9.97
N ASP A 173 -0.93 -0.86 -9.07
CA ASP A 173 -0.90 -1.80 -7.93
C ASP A 173 -1.26 -3.24 -8.37
N GLY A 174 -1.99 -3.39 -9.48
CA GLY A 174 -2.35 -4.70 -10.04
C GLY A 174 -3.43 -5.44 -9.27
N ASP A 175 -4.20 -4.74 -8.41
CA ASP A 175 -5.33 -5.27 -7.64
C ASP A 175 -6.69 -5.09 -8.33
#